data_4d74b71c0ed27c316a57111d116f9060
#
_entry.id   4d74b71c0ed27c316a57111d116f9060
#
_cell.length_a   1.000
_cell.length_b   1.000
_cell.length_c   1.000
_cell.angle_alpha   90.00
_cell.angle_beta   90.00
_cell.angle_gamma   90.00
#
_symmetry.space_group_name_H-M   'P 1'
#
loop_
_entity.id
_entity.type
_entity.pdbx_description
1 polymer ?
#
loop_
_entity_poly.entity_id
_entity_poly.type
_entity_poly.pdbx_seq_one_letter_code
_entity_poly.pdbx_strand_id
1 'polypeptide(L)'
;MTDYTTLEDLEAAIARELAYMDFPPKDWMLEHQHPSGDPVYDVVIEGAGMQGLAIAHALIRQRVRNVMLLDENAVGREGPWITYARMQSLRTPKIFVGPDLGQLNLAVRTWYDIKHGKGAWDKLVKVPKDEWMDYLNWFREVLQLPVENEVTLKLVEAEGDFLRLTIEQGGATRTIYARKLVRTAGIAGCGGKHIPAIVSDGLPSDRYAHSADMIDFAALKGQDVGVIGCGASGFDNAATALEQGAKSVHILMRRKRLQTVVISRAMHSVGYLQHFGDLEDAQRWEIMNHFSGFTPPPPEETLARTTRHDNFHLRADSSLNTVGMTGDKVHVETPSGPIDLDFLICATGFTIDVTKVPELTPLAEDIMVWRDRYDPPAGQENPDLGLHPYLGRNFEFIAKNPEQSPRIADIHEYGIASISSLGPICTGLHGMAFGVERLVRGITRDLFVADGDAHVAQILNVNEPPIAPDSEEDWTI
;
A
#
# COMPACT_ATOMS: atom_id res chain seq x y z
N MET A 1 15.20 8.81 28.32
CA MET A 1 13.97 8.05 28.01
C MET A 1 13.05 8.20 29.20
N THR A 2 11.93 8.85 29.02
CA THR A 2 10.88 8.98 30.01
C THR A 2 10.38 7.59 30.36
N ASP A 3 10.32 7.24 31.65
CA ASP A 3 9.89 5.91 32.11
C ASP A 3 8.35 5.87 32.13
N TYR A 4 7.74 5.71 30.93
CA TYR A 4 6.32 5.34 30.82
C TYR A 4 6.17 3.88 31.29
N THR A 5 5.17 3.61 32.09
CA THR A 5 4.91 2.28 32.64
C THR A 5 3.63 1.66 32.09
N THR A 6 2.70 2.49 31.59
CA THR A 6 1.43 2.06 30.99
C THR A 6 1.20 2.71 29.62
N LEU A 7 0.24 2.19 28.87
CA LEU A 7 -0.17 2.80 27.60
C LEU A 7 -0.82 4.16 27.85
N GLU A 8 -1.57 4.34 28.91
CA GLU A 8 -2.20 5.62 29.29
C GLU A 8 -1.14 6.69 29.55
N ASP A 9 0.00 6.37 30.20
CA ASP A 9 1.11 7.30 30.40
C ASP A 9 1.72 7.72 29.07
N LEU A 10 1.88 6.76 28.15
CA LEU A 10 2.41 6.98 26.80
C LEU A 10 1.46 7.88 25.98
N GLU A 11 0.17 7.58 25.98
CA GLU A 11 -0.87 8.34 25.27
C GLU A 11 -0.96 9.79 25.78
N ALA A 12 -0.89 9.99 27.11
CA ALA A 12 -0.82 11.32 27.69
C ALA A 12 0.47 12.07 27.30
N ALA A 13 1.57 11.36 27.12
CA ALA A 13 2.81 11.97 26.64
C ALA A 13 2.73 12.35 25.16
N ILE A 14 2.12 11.49 24.32
CA ILE A 14 1.87 11.78 22.91
C ILE A 14 0.99 13.02 22.76
N ALA A 15 -0.10 13.12 23.52
CA ALA A 15 -0.98 14.29 23.48
C ALA A 15 -0.21 15.59 23.81
N ARG A 16 0.67 15.57 24.82
CA ARG A 16 1.52 16.73 25.15
C ARG A 16 2.54 17.02 24.05
N GLU A 17 3.18 16.00 23.49
CA GLU A 17 4.16 16.15 22.40
C GLU A 17 3.50 16.78 21.17
N LEU A 18 2.32 16.29 20.78
CA LEU A 18 1.58 16.84 19.65
C LEU A 18 1.19 18.30 19.88
N ALA A 19 0.78 18.68 21.10
CA ALA A 19 0.49 20.06 21.45
C ALA A 19 1.73 20.96 21.36
N TYR A 20 2.91 20.47 21.78
CA TYR A 20 4.16 21.24 21.62
C TYR A 20 4.64 21.38 20.18
N MET A 21 4.28 20.42 19.32
CA MET A 21 4.64 20.44 17.91
C MET A 21 3.57 21.11 17.03
N ASP A 22 2.46 21.58 17.61
CA ASP A 22 1.36 22.22 16.89
C ASP A 22 1.70 23.69 16.57
N PHE A 23 2.74 23.89 15.77
CA PHE A 23 3.22 25.20 15.35
C PHE A 23 3.53 25.23 13.85
N PRO A 24 3.17 26.29 13.11
CA PRO A 24 2.36 27.46 13.54
C PRO A 24 0.89 27.07 13.79
N PRO A 25 0.24 27.67 14.85
CA PRO A 25 -1.10 27.28 15.30
C PRO A 25 -2.24 27.74 14.40
N LYS A 26 -2.01 28.66 13.47
CA LYS A 26 -3.03 29.25 12.61
C LYS A 26 -3.47 28.28 11.52
N ASP A 27 -4.77 28.03 11.43
CA ASP A 27 -5.36 27.30 10.33
C ASP A 27 -5.29 28.14 9.03
N TRP A 28 -4.95 27.50 7.94
CA TRP A 28 -4.76 28.15 6.63
C TRP A 28 -5.71 27.61 5.57
N MET A 29 -6.35 26.47 5.81
CA MET A 29 -7.31 25.86 4.90
C MET A 29 -8.59 26.69 4.84
N LEU A 30 -9.13 26.83 3.61
CA LEU A 30 -10.44 27.44 3.38
C LEU A 30 -11.50 26.35 3.25
N GLU A 31 -12.71 26.63 3.74
CA GLU A 31 -13.84 25.74 3.53
C GLU A 31 -14.36 25.86 2.11
N HIS A 32 -14.57 24.73 1.48
CA HIS A 32 -15.14 24.61 0.14
C HIS A 32 -16.47 23.87 0.18
N GLN A 33 -17.38 24.30 -0.67
CA GLN A 33 -18.68 23.64 -0.88
C GLN A 33 -18.87 23.38 -2.36
N HIS A 34 -19.45 22.24 -2.69
CA HIS A 34 -19.87 21.93 -4.04
C HIS A 34 -21.06 22.85 -4.42
N PRO A 35 -21.28 23.19 -5.72
CA PRO A 35 -22.42 23.99 -6.16
C PRO A 35 -23.81 23.44 -5.76
N SER A 36 -23.93 22.15 -5.47
CA SER A 36 -25.12 21.54 -4.87
C SER A 36 -25.36 21.90 -3.40
N GLY A 37 -24.37 22.49 -2.73
CA GLY A 37 -24.38 22.76 -1.30
C GLY A 37 -23.78 21.64 -0.44
N ASP A 38 -23.33 20.54 -1.06
CA ASP A 38 -22.69 19.44 -0.35
C ASP A 38 -21.29 19.84 0.13
N PRO A 39 -20.82 19.33 1.30
CA PRO A 39 -19.47 19.57 1.78
C PRO A 39 -18.42 18.92 0.87
N VAL A 40 -17.26 19.57 0.75
CA VAL A 40 -16.12 19.08 -0.01
C VAL A 40 -14.99 18.74 0.96
N TYR A 41 -14.47 17.50 0.91
CA TYR A 41 -13.28 17.13 1.63
C TYR A 41 -12.03 17.73 0.98
N ASP A 42 -11.08 18.19 1.78
CA ASP A 42 -9.79 18.61 1.24
C ASP A 42 -9.01 17.41 0.68
N VAL A 43 -9.00 16.31 1.44
CA VAL A 43 -8.36 15.07 1.01
C VAL A 43 -9.20 13.86 1.43
N VAL A 44 -9.47 12.98 0.47
CA VAL A 44 -9.97 11.63 0.74
C VAL A 44 -8.83 10.64 0.52
N ILE A 45 -8.67 9.70 1.44
CA ILE A 45 -7.65 8.64 1.36
C ILE A 45 -8.36 7.29 1.21
N GLU A 46 -8.12 6.58 0.12
CA GLU A 46 -8.58 5.22 -0.10
C GLU A 46 -7.59 4.23 0.53
N GLY A 47 -8.07 3.45 1.49
CA GLY A 47 -7.28 2.50 2.28
C GLY A 47 -6.77 3.09 3.60
N ALA A 48 -7.18 2.49 4.72
CA ALA A 48 -6.77 2.86 6.08
C ALA A 48 -5.71 1.90 6.66
N GLY A 49 -4.94 1.24 5.81
CA GLY A 49 -3.77 0.48 6.20
C GLY A 49 -2.63 1.40 6.68
N MET A 50 -1.45 0.83 6.96
CA MET A 50 -0.30 1.56 7.51
C MET A 50 0.06 2.84 6.73
N GLN A 51 -0.11 2.85 5.41
CA GLN A 51 0.21 3.99 4.55
C GLN A 51 -0.85 5.09 4.67
N GLY A 52 -2.13 4.74 4.61
CA GLY A 52 -3.22 5.70 4.77
C GLY A 52 -3.19 6.38 6.14
N LEU A 53 -2.97 5.61 7.22
CA LEU A 53 -2.84 6.15 8.57
C LEU A 53 -1.68 7.14 8.70
N ALA A 54 -0.50 6.80 8.15
CA ALA A 54 0.67 7.68 8.16
C ALA A 54 0.44 8.99 7.39
N ILE A 55 -0.21 8.90 6.22
CA ILE A 55 -0.53 10.07 5.39
C ILE A 55 -1.54 10.97 6.08
N ALA A 56 -2.62 10.40 6.65
CA ALA A 56 -3.62 11.17 7.39
C ALA A 56 -2.99 11.90 8.58
N HIS A 57 -2.17 11.21 9.38
CA HIS A 57 -1.43 11.83 10.48
C HIS A 57 -0.57 13.01 9.99
N ALA A 58 0.19 12.83 8.91
CA ALA A 58 1.05 13.87 8.37
C ALA A 58 0.25 15.07 7.82
N LEU A 59 -0.90 14.85 7.15
CA LEU A 59 -1.79 15.91 6.67
C LEU A 59 -2.39 16.72 7.83
N ILE A 60 -2.91 16.04 8.86
CA ILE A 60 -3.49 16.70 10.04
C ILE A 60 -2.44 17.56 10.74
N ARG A 61 -1.19 17.11 10.84
CA ARG A 61 -0.08 17.91 11.36
C ARG A 61 0.24 19.15 10.51
N GLN A 62 -0.06 19.12 9.21
CA GLN A 62 0.03 20.29 8.32
C GLN A 62 -1.26 21.11 8.31
N ARG A 63 -2.17 20.87 9.27
CA ARG A 63 -3.47 21.52 9.42
C ARG A 63 -4.45 21.32 8.27
N VAL A 64 -4.24 20.29 7.46
CA VAL A 64 -5.27 19.77 6.57
C VAL A 64 -6.13 18.83 7.40
N ARG A 65 -7.23 19.34 7.98
CA ARG A 65 -8.05 18.61 8.97
C ARG A 65 -9.31 18.01 8.39
N ASN A 66 -9.80 18.54 7.27
CA ASN A 66 -10.96 18.02 6.56
C ASN A 66 -10.52 16.84 5.67
N VAL A 67 -10.07 15.77 6.34
CA VAL A 67 -9.57 14.53 5.75
C VAL A 67 -10.51 13.40 6.11
N MET A 68 -10.74 12.47 5.17
CA MET A 68 -11.48 11.23 5.38
C MET A 68 -10.64 10.05 4.87
N LEU A 69 -10.59 8.97 5.65
CA LEU A 69 -10.05 7.69 5.19
C LEU A 69 -11.21 6.71 4.99
N LEU A 70 -11.17 5.99 3.88
CA LEU A 70 -12.13 4.93 3.55
C LEU A 70 -11.40 3.58 3.56
N ASP A 71 -11.98 2.56 4.19
CA ASP A 71 -11.50 1.20 4.08
C ASP A 71 -12.66 0.21 3.87
N GLU A 72 -12.51 -0.70 2.93
CA GLU A 72 -13.51 -1.72 2.62
C GLU A 72 -13.67 -2.77 3.72
N ASN A 73 -12.66 -2.91 4.57
CA ASN A 73 -12.64 -3.89 5.64
C ASN A 73 -13.23 -3.34 6.94
N ALA A 74 -13.68 -4.25 7.79
CA ALA A 74 -14.08 -3.93 9.16
C ALA A 74 -12.88 -3.44 9.99
N VAL A 75 -13.17 -2.71 11.07
CA VAL A 75 -12.18 -2.21 12.03
C VAL A 75 -11.24 -3.33 12.50
N GLY A 76 -9.95 -3.05 12.46
CA GLY A 76 -8.90 -3.98 12.85
C GLY A 76 -8.58 -5.04 11.79
N ARG A 77 -9.11 -4.90 10.57
CA ARG A 77 -8.82 -5.79 9.44
C ARG A 77 -8.26 -5.06 8.23
N GLU A 78 -7.87 -3.81 8.40
CA GLU A 78 -7.28 -2.97 7.36
C GLU A 78 -5.92 -3.54 6.91
N GLY A 79 -5.75 -3.65 5.61
CA GLY A 79 -4.54 -4.23 5.00
C GLY A 79 -4.48 -5.77 5.11
N PRO A 80 -3.30 -6.36 4.82
CA PRO A 80 -3.17 -7.80 4.62
C PRO A 80 -2.93 -8.61 5.90
N TRP A 81 -2.62 -7.98 7.02
CA TRP A 81 -1.92 -8.57 8.16
C TRP A 81 -2.65 -9.76 8.77
N ILE A 82 -3.93 -9.59 9.12
CA ILE A 82 -4.78 -10.65 9.68
C ILE A 82 -5.81 -11.20 8.70
N THR A 83 -5.78 -10.72 7.45
CA THR A 83 -6.63 -11.19 6.36
C THR A 83 -5.92 -12.27 5.55
N TYR A 84 -5.32 -11.91 4.42
CA TYR A 84 -4.73 -12.88 3.49
C TYR A 84 -3.21 -13.09 3.64
N ALA A 85 -2.48 -12.32 4.46
CA ALA A 85 -1.05 -12.55 4.67
C ALA A 85 -0.80 -13.83 5.50
N ARG A 86 0.00 -14.74 4.95
CA ARG A 86 0.34 -16.03 5.58
C ARG A 86 1.71 -16.03 6.25
N MET A 87 2.45 -14.94 6.17
CA MET A 87 3.68 -14.75 6.96
C MET A 87 3.34 -14.67 8.44
N GLN A 88 4.24 -15.11 9.32
CA GLN A 88 4.06 -15.04 10.76
C GLN A 88 4.58 -13.72 11.34
N SER A 89 5.61 -13.13 10.71
CA SER A 89 6.21 -11.88 11.11
C SER A 89 6.46 -10.97 9.90
N LEU A 90 6.62 -9.68 10.14
CA LEU A 90 6.96 -8.71 9.09
C LEU A 90 8.26 -9.11 8.41
N ARG A 91 8.33 -8.93 7.09
CA ARG A 91 9.57 -9.17 6.30
C ARG A 91 10.56 -8.04 6.45
N THR A 92 10.08 -6.84 6.71
CA THR A 92 10.91 -5.66 6.94
C THR A 92 11.65 -5.77 8.28
N PRO A 93 12.96 -5.50 8.33
CA PRO A 93 13.68 -5.44 9.59
C PRO A 93 13.07 -4.39 10.54
N LYS A 94 13.08 -4.66 11.84
CA LYS A 94 12.49 -3.79 12.88
C LYS A 94 13.21 -2.44 13.11
N ILE A 95 14.29 -2.18 12.38
CA ILE A 95 15.08 -0.94 12.49
C ILE A 95 14.54 0.22 11.67
N PHE A 96 13.58 0.01 10.79
CA PHE A 96 13.01 1.05 9.95
C PHE A 96 11.95 1.87 10.70
N VAL A 97 11.88 3.16 10.36
CA VAL A 97 10.80 4.07 10.76
C VAL A 97 9.51 3.64 10.07
N GLY A 98 8.43 3.62 10.82
CA GLY A 98 7.10 3.22 10.36
C GLY A 98 6.14 4.40 10.19
N PRO A 99 4.84 4.18 10.41
CA PRO A 99 3.81 5.21 10.34
C PRO A 99 4.00 6.36 11.33
N ASP A 100 4.83 6.13 12.36
CA ASP A 100 5.25 7.12 13.34
C ASP A 100 6.05 8.31 12.76
N LEU A 101 6.57 8.17 11.53
CA LEU A 101 7.34 9.18 10.81
C LEU A 101 8.52 9.76 11.63
N GLY A 102 9.09 8.96 12.54
CA GLY A 102 10.20 9.31 13.41
C GLY A 102 9.81 9.95 14.75
N GLN A 103 8.53 10.00 15.10
CA GLN A 103 8.06 10.42 16.42
C GLN A 103 8.22 9.26 17.39
N LEU A 104 9.18 9.37 18.32
CA LEU A 104 9.60 8.27 19.16
C LEU A 104 8.50 7.68 20.05
N ASN A 105 7.58 8.52 20.54
CA ASN A 105 6.48 8.07 21.38
C ASN A 105 5.41 7.31 20.59
N LEU A 106 5.26 7.60 19.29
CA LEU A 106 4.37 6.87 18.38
C LEU A 106 5.04 5.61 17.79
N ALA A 107 6.36 5.43 17.93
CA ALA A 107 7.06 4.33 17.31
C ALA A 107 6.62 2.97 17.87
N VAL A 108 6.50 1.97 16.98
CA VAL A 108 6.13 0.60 17.35
C VAL A 108 7.04 0.01 18.42
N ARG A 109 8.32 0.40 18.44
CA ARG A 109 9.27 0.01 19.50
C ARG A 109 8.82 0.47 20.87
N THR A 110 8.41 1.73 21.00
CA THR A 110 7.97 2.31 22.28
C THR A 110 6.69 1.64 22.73
N TRP A 111 5.70 1.52 21.85
CA TRP A 111 4.45 0.83 22.12
C TRP A 111 4.69 -0.64 22.56
N TYR A 112 5.54 -1.36 21.86
CA TYR A 112 5.83 -2.77 22.15
C TYR A 112 6.52 -2.95 23.51
N ASP A 113 7.50 -2.09 23.85
CA ASP A 113 8.18 -2.14 25.14
C ASP A 113 7.23 -1.79 26.31
N ILE A 114 6.26 -0.91 26.11
CA ILE A 114 5.23 -0.62 27.12
C ILE A 114 4.26 -1.80 27.28
N LYS A 115 3.78 -2.36 26.17
CA LYS A 115 2.82 -3.48 26.17
C LYS A 115 3.42 -4.76 26.78
N HIS A 116 4.67 -5.07 26.50
CA HIS A 116 5.32 -6.35 26.85
C HIS A 116 6.41 -6.26 27.91
N GLY A 117 6.68 -5.04 28.40
CA GLY A 117 7.69 -4.75 29.39
C GLY A 117 9.02 -4.27 28.78
N LYS A 118 9.70 -3.41 29.53
CA LYS A 118 10.95 -2.74 29.13
C LYS A 118 12.00 -3.73 28.60
N GLY A 119 12.50 -3.48 27.40
CA GLY A 119 13.49 -4.31 26.72
C GLY A 119 12.92 -5.54 26.00
N ALA A 120 11.59 -5.68 25.91
CA ALA A 120 10.96 -6.74 25.13
C ALA A 120 11.29 -6.58 23.63
N TRP A 121 11.32 -5.33 23.12
CA TRP A 121 11.72 -5.04 21.75
C TRP A 121 13.10 -5.57 21.39
N ASP A 122 14.08 -5.43 22.28
CA ASP A 122 15.45 -5.84 21.98
C ASP A 122 15.58 -7.36 21.82
N LYS A 123 14.71 -8.13 22.48
CA LYS A 123 14.62 -9.60 22.37
C LYS A 123 13.88 -10.05 21.12
N LEU A 124 13.07 -9.18 20.53
CA LEU A 124 12.29 -9.48 19.35
C LEU A 124 13.21 -9.55 18.12
N VAL A 125 13.10 -10.59 17.29
CA VAL A 125 13.84 -10.69 16.02
C VAL A 125 13.11 -9.92 14.92
N LYS A 126 11.81 -10.16 14.79
CA LYS A 126 10.91 -9.50 13.84
C LYS A 126 9.57 -9.25 14.52
N VAL A 127 8.85 -8.23 14.08
CA VAL A 127 7.52 -7.91 14.59
C VAL A 127 6.52 -8.97 14.12
N PRO A 128 5.82 -9.69 15.01
CA PRO A 128 4.71 -10.56 14.62
C PRO A 128 3.62 -9.76 13.89
N LYS A 129 3.00 -10.36 12.88
CA LYS A 129 2.00 -9.63 12.07
C LYS A 129 0.76 -9.21 12.87
N ASP A 130 0.37 -10.01 13.86
CA ASP A 130 -0.77 -9.73 14.73
C ASP A 130 -0.46 -8.54 15.66
N GLU A 131 0.74 -8.52 16.26
CA GLU A 131 1.24 -7.37 17.03
C GLU A 131 1.36 -6.10 16.18
N TRP A 132 1.70 -6.25 14.91
CA TRP A 132 1.72 -5.12 13.98
C TRP A 132 0.32 -4.56 13.74
N MET A 133 -0.69 -5.43 13.61
CA MET A 133 -2.08 -4.98 13.47
C MET A 133 -2.58 -4.31 14.74
N ASP A 134 -2.29 -4.88 15.92
CA ASP A 134 -2.61 -4.27 17.21
C ASP A 134 -1.98 -2.88 17.35
N TYR A 135 -0.72 -2.73 16.92
CA TYR A 135 -0.05 -1.42 16.89
C TYR A 135 -0.73 -0.43 15.96
N LEU A 136 -1.16 -0.85 14.76
CA LEU A 136 -1.86 0.04 13.81
C LEU A 136 -3.21 0.48 14.36
N ASN A 137 -3.95 -0.40 15.04
CA ASN A 137 -5.19 -0.06 15.73
C ASN A 137 -4.95 0.99 16.81
N TRP A 138 -3.98 0.75 17.70
CA TRP A 138 -3.58 1.71 18.70
C TRP A 138 -3.15 3.06 18.10
N PHE A 139 -2.34 3.03 17.03
CA PHE A 139 -1.88 4.24 16.33
C PHE A 139 -3.06 5.08 15.80
N ARG A 140 -4.06 4.41 15.21
CA ARG A 140 -5.30 5.04 14.75
C ARG A 140 -6.07 5.68 15.90
N GLU A 141 -6.23 4.94 17.00
CA GLU A 141 -7.02 5.36 18.16
C GLU A 141 -6.36 6.54 18.89
N VAL A 142 -5.07 6.46 19.21
CA VAL A 142 -4.36 7.51 19.95
C VAL A 142 -4.31 8.83 19.17
N LEU A 143 -4.28 8.76 17.84
CA LEU A 143 -4.29 9.93 16.95
C LEU A 143 -5.70 10.35 16.53
N GLN A 144 -6.73 9.60 16.89
CA GLN A 144 -8.14 9.87 16.55
C GLN A 144 -8.34 10.07 15.03
N LEU A 145 -7.70 9.23 14.21
CA LEU A 145 -7.74 9.39 12.76
C LEU A 145 -9.15 9.10 12.20
N PRO A 146 -9.67 9.94 11.29
CA PRO A 146 -11.05 9.87 10.79
C PRO A 146 -11.23 8.77 9.75
N VAL A 147 -11.31 7.51 10.19
CA VAL A 147 -11.48 6.34 9.32
C VAL A 147 -12.93 5.87 9.31
N GLU A 148 -13.51 5.76 8.12
CA GLU A 148 -14.77 5.06 7.89
C GLU A 148 -14.48 3.65 7.35
N ASN A 149 -14.83 2.65 8.11
CA ASN A 149 -14.70 1.24 7.74
C ASN A 149 -15.94 0.69 7.03
N GLU A 150 -15.77 -0.45 6.32
CA GLU A 150 -16.81 -1.09 5.53
C GLU A 150 -17.36 -0.15 4.45
N VAL A 151 -16.50 0.73 3.93
CA VAL A 151 -16.79 1.68 2.85
C VAL A 151 -15.89 1.39 1.67
N THR A 152 -16.49 1.07 0.54
CA THR A 152 -15.79 0.80 -0.72
C THR A 152 -15.91 2.00 -1.66
N LEU A 153 -14.78 2.51 -2.17
CA LEU A 153 -14.77 3.47 -3.28
C LEU A 153 -15.15 2.73 -4.57
N LYS A 154 -16.23 3.16 -5.23
CA LYS A 154 -16.77 2.50 -6.42
C LYS A 154 -16.46 3.22 -7.71
N LEU A 155 -16.37 4.56 -7.67
CA LEU A 155 -16.15 5.35 -8.88
C LEU A 155 -15.53 6.69 -8.54
N VAL A 156 -14.61 7.14 -9.39
CA VAL A 156 -13.96 8.45 -9.36
C VAL A 156 -14.23 9.16 -10.67
N GLU A 157 -14.82 10.35 -10.59
CA GLU A 157 -15.15 11.18 -11.72
C GLU A 157 -14.67 12.62 -11.50
N ALA A 158 -14.42 13.33 -12.58
CA ALA A 158 -14.15 14.77 -12.54
C ALA A 158 -15.46 15.55 -12.62
N GLU A 159 -15.74 16.43 -11.67
CA GLU A 159 -16.93 17.29 -11.66
C GLU A 159 -16.57 18.73 -11.28
N GLY A 160 -16.48 19.59 -12.29
CA GLY A 160 -16.06 20.98 -12.09
C GLY A 160 -14.63 21.07 -11.53
N ASP A 161 -14.48 21.70 -10.37
CA ASP A 161 -13.22 21.87 -9.67
C ASP A 161 -12.90 20.72 -8.69
N PHE A 162 -13.75 19.70 -8.62
CA PHE A 162 -13.65 18.65 -7.62
C PHE A 162 -13.61 17.26 -8.26
N LEU A 163 -13.20 16.30 -7.47
CA LEU A 163 -13.42 14.89 -7.71
C LEU A 163 -14.77 14.49 -7.10
N ARG A 164 -15.59 13.84 -7.87
CA ARG A 164 -16.83 13.20 -7.43
C ARG A 164 -16.52 11.73 -7.13
N LEU A 165 -16.74 11.34 -5.89
CA LEU A 165 -16.44 10.00 -5.40
C LEU A 165 -17.76 9.28 -5.06
N THR A 166 -18.05 8.20 -5.77
CA THR A 166 -19.17 7.32 -5.41
C THR A 166 -18.65 6.24 -4.47
N ILE A 167 -19.19 6.18 -3.26
CA ILE A 167 -18.82 5.19 -2.25
C ILE A 167 -20.03 4.32 -1.89
N GLU A 168 -19.74 3.09 -1.47
CA GLU A 168 -20.76 2.11 -1.05
C GLU A 168 -20.49 1.69 0.40
N GLN A 169 -21.54 1.67 1.21
CA GLN A 169 -21.54 1.20 2.58
C GLN A 169 -22.84 0.43 2.88
N GLY A 170 -22.74 -0.80 3.33
CA GLY A 170 -23.90 -1.61 3.68
C GLY A 170 -24.88 -1.83 2.52
N GLY A 171 -24.41 -1.82 1.28
CA GLY A 171 -25.22 -1.95 0.06
C GLY A 171 -25.89 -0.64 -0.41
N ALA A 172 -25.74 0.46 0.33
CA ALA A 172 -26.20 1.78 -0.08
C ALA A 172 -25.05 2.60 -0.67
N THR A 173 -25.31 3.31 -1.76
CA THR A 173 -24.33 4.21 -2.38
C THR A 173 -24.62 5.66 -1.99
N ARG A 174 -23.51 6.43 -1.78
CA ARG A 174 -23.59 7.89 -1.61
C ARG A 174 -22.47 8.57 -2.38
N THR A 175 -22.66 9.82 -2.70
CA THR A 175 -21.63 10.66 -3.32
C THR A 175 -20.99 11.54 -2.27
N ILE A 176 -19.67 11.70 -2.38
CA ILE A 176 -18.89 12.71 -1.65
C ILE A 176 -18.01 13.44 -2.66
N TYR A 177 -17.56 14.65 -2.28
CA TYR A 177 -16.69 15.47 -3.11
C TYR A 177 -15.34 15.68 -2.42
N ALA A 178 -14.27 15.71 -3.21
CA ALA A 178 -12.93 15.93 -2.69
C ALA A 178 -12.11 16.83 -3.62
N ARG A 179 -11.19 17.60 -3.03
CA ARG A 179 -10.18 18.35 -3.78
C ARG A 179 -9.03 17.45 -4.21
N LYS A 180 -8.66 16.48 -3.36
CA LYS A 180 -7.60 15.50 -3.62
C LYS A 180 -8.04 14.11 -3.20
N LEU A 181 -7.63 13.11 -3.98
CA LEU A 181 -7.75 11.70 -3.65
C LEU A 181 -6.35 11.10 -3.52
N VAL A 182 -6.07 10.42 -2.41
CA VAL A 182 -4.86 9.62 -2.24
C VAL A 182 -5.23 8.15 -2.22
N ARG A 183 -4.73 7.39 -3.18
CA ARG A 183 -4.96 5.95 -3.25
C ARG A 183 -3.85 5.21 -2.52
N THR A 184 -4.22 4.50 -1.47
CA THR A 184 -3.38 3.55 -0.73
C THR A 184 -4.05 2.17 -0.68
N ALA A 185 -4.71 1.81 -1.80
CA ALA A 185 -5.55 0.62 -1.96
C ALA A 185 -4.78 -0.72 -1.88
N GLY A 186 -3.53 -0.68 -1.44
CA GLY A 186 -2.69 -1.86 -1.29
C GLY A 186 -2.27 -2.49 -2.62
N ILE A 187 -1.63 -3.66 -2.54
CA ILE A 187 -1.04 -4.30 -3.72
C ILE A 187 -2.10 -4.82 -4.71
N ALA A 188 -3.28 -5.18 -4.23
CA ALA A 188 -4.36 -5.68 -5.09
C ALA A 188 -5.12 -4.53 -5.78
N GLY A 189 -5.12 -3.33 -5.22
CA GLY A 189 -5.84 -2.16 -5.76
C GLY A 189 -5.20 -1.52 -6.99
N CYS A 190 -4.10 -2.07 -7.51
CA CYS A 190 -3.38 -1.49 -8.64
C CYS A 190 -3.69 -2.14 -10.00
N GLY A 191 -4.68 -3.06 -10.08
CA GLY A 191 -5.03 -3.80 -11.30
C GLY A 191 -5.40 -5.26 -11.04
N GLY A 192 -5.36 -5.68 -9.76
CA GLY A 192 -5.90 -6.95 -9.31
C GLY A 192 -4.90 -8.10 -9.21
N LYS A 193 -5.44 -9.24 -8.84
CA LYS A 193 -4.71 -10.51 -8.66
C LYS A 193 -4.34 -11.10 -10.02
N HIS A 194 -3.10 -11.53 -10.21
CA HIS A 194 -2.69 -12.21 -11.43
C HIS A 194 -2.93 -13.71 -11.34
N ILE A 195 -3.95 -14.21 -12.01
CA ILE A 195 -4.19 -15.63 -12.20
C ILE A 195 -3.85 -15.97 -13.66
N PRO A 196 -2.92 -16.90 -13.95
CA PRO A 196 -2.61 -17.27 -15.33
C PRO A 196 -3.85 -17.80 -16.07
N ALA A 197 -4.10 -17.33 -17.29
CA ALA A 197 -5.26 -17.74 -18.09
C ALA A 197 -5.36 -19.26 -18.26
N ILE A 198 -4.22 -19.94 -18.38
CA ILE A 198 -4.19 -21.41 -18.46
C ILE A 198 -4.81 -22.09 -17.22
N VAL A 199 -4.85 -21.43 -16.07
CA VAL A 199 -5.49 -21.92 -14.85
C VAL A 199 -6.97 -21.55 -14.84
N SER A 200 -7.30 -20.28 -15.07
CA SER A 200 -8.69 -19.81 -15.04
C SER A 200 -9.56 -20.43 -16.15
N ASP A 201 -8.97 -20.71 -17.30
CA ASP A 201 -9.67 -21.32 -18.44
C ASP A 201 -9.72 -22.85 -18.33
N GLY A 202 -8.75 -23.45 -17.64
CA GLY A 202 -8.62 -24.90 -17.52
C GLY A 202 -9.32 -25.53 -16.32
N LEU A 203 -9.66 -24.75 -15.29
CA LEU A 203 -10.20 -25.25 -14.01
C LEU A 203 -11.50 -24.57 -13.59
N PRO A 204 -12.39 -25.32 -12.93
CA PRO A 204 -13.50 -24.75 -12.17
C PRO A 204 -12.99 -23.84 -11.05
N SER A 205 -13.74 -22.77 -10.74
CA SER A 205 -13.31 -21.75 -9.76
C SER A 205 -13.16 -22.25 -8.33
N ASP A 206 -13.73 -23.41 -7.99
CA ASP A 206 -13.60 -24.08 -6.68
C ASP A 206 -12.34 -24.95 -6.58
N ARG A 207 -11.54 -25.06 -7.65
CA ARG A 207 -10.30 -25.88 -7.71
C ARG A 207 -9.03 -25.06 -7.62
N TYR A 208 -9.12 -23.75 -7.59
CA TYR A 208 -7.97 -22.88 -7.40
C TYR A 208 -8.31 -21.61 -6.63
N ALA A 209 -7.30 -20.96 -6.08
CA ALA A 209 -7.41 -19.65 -5.48
C ALA A 209 -6.13 -18.85 -5.71
N HIS A 210 -6.22 -17.52 -5.66
CA HIS A 210 -5.04 -16.68 -5.59
C HIS A 210 -4.48 -16.64 -4.16
N SER A 211 -3.17 -16.51 -3.98
CA SER A 211 -2.51 -16.46 -2.66
C SER A 211 -2.98 -15.31 -1.75
N ALA A 212 -3.68 -14.31 -2.31
CA ALA A 212 -4.32 -13.21 -1.58
C ALA A 212 -5.82 -13.41 -1.38
N ASP A 213 -6.36 -14.58 -1.67
CA ASP A 213 -7.74 -14.93 -1.31
C ASP A 213 -7.82 -15.42 0.14
N MET A 214 -9.01 -15.35 0.72
CA MET A 214 -9.32 -15.91 2.04
C MET A 214 -9.47 -17.43 1.94
N ILE A 215 -8.33 -18.13 1.67
CA ILE A 215 -8.31 -19.58 1.51
C ILE A 215 -8.65 -20.27 2.84
N ASP A 216 -9.61 -21.18 2.82
CA ASP A 216 -9.86 -22.10 3.94
C ASP A 216 -8.84 -23.24 3.90
N PHE A 217 -7.71 -23.05 4.58
CA PHE A 217 -6.66 -24.06 4.66
C PHE A 217 -7.08 -25.30 5.47
N ALA A 218 -8.06 -25.19 6.36
CA ALA A 218 -8.57 -26.35 7.09
C ALA A 218 -9.32 -27.32 6.15
N ALA A 219 -9.99 -26.81 5.13
CA ALA A 219 -10.62 -27.62 4.08
C ALA A 219 -9.59 -28.36 3.20
N LEU A 220 -8.33 -27.90 3.15
CA LEU A 220 -7.26 -28.55 2.41
C LEU A 220 -6.57 -29.69 3.17
N LYS A 221 -7.00 -30.01 4.38
CA LYS A 221 -6.47 -31.12 5.17
C LYS A 221 -6.64 -32.44 4.43
N GLY A 222 -5.55 -33.21 4.33
CA GLY A 222 -5.53 -34.51 3.64
C GLY A 222 -5.51 -34.41 2.11
N GLN A 223 -5.46 -33.21 1.53
CA GLN A 223 -5.42 -32.98 0.10
C GLN A 223 -3.99 -32.82 -0.42
N ASP A 224 -3.79 -33.13 -1.72
CA ASP A 224 -2.58 -32.85 -2.48
C ASP A 224 -2.70 -31.42 -3.05
N VAL A 225 -1.86 -30.48 -2.58
CA VAL A 225 -1.97 -29.07 -2.91
C VAL A 225 -0.80 -28.63 -3.80
N GLY A 226 -1.10 -27.98 -4.92
CA GLY A 226 -0.12 -27.30 -5.76
C GLY A 226 -0.04 -25.80 -5.43
N VAL A 227 1.16 -25.23 -5.53
CA VAL A 227 1.38 -23.79 -5.41
C VAL A 227 2.19 -23.31 -6.61
N ILE A 228 1.60 -22.47 -7.45
CA ILE A 228 2.29 -21.87 -8.58
C ILE A 228 3.07 -20.65 -8.10
N GLY A 229 4.38 -20.66 -8.28
CA GLY A 229 5.25 -19.57 -7.88
C GLY A 229 6.06 -19.86 -6.61
N CYS A 230 7.34 -19.50 -6.67
CA CYS A 230 8.35 -19.80 -5.65
C CYS A 230 8.87 -18.54 -4.93
N GLY A 231 8.09 -17.46 -4.96
CA GLY A 231 8.36 -16.26 -4.16
C GLY A 231 7.97 -16.46 -2.69
N ALA A 232 8.21 -15.45 -1.89
CA ALA A 232 7.89 -15.49 -0.45
C ALA A 232 6.42 -15.84 -0.18
N SER A 233 5.48 -15.32 -0.99
CA SER A 233 4.05 -15.63 -0.86
C SER A 233 3.73 -17.10 -1.16
N GLY A 234 4.40 -17.69 -2.17
CA GLY A 234 4.24 -19.10 -2.48
C GLY A 234 4.66 -20.01 -1.34
N PHE A 235 5.82 -19.74 -0.75
CA PHE A 235 6.30 -20.49 0.40
C PHE A 235 5.45 -20.27 1.65
N ASP A 236 4.95 -19.05 1.91
CA ASP A 236 4.06 -18.78 3.05
C ASP A 236 2.73 -19.55 2.93
N ASN A 237 2.13 -19.62 1.74
CA ASN A 237 0.92 -20.41 1.51
C ASN A 237 1.19 -21.91 1.60
N ALA A 238 2.33 -22.38 1.05
CA ALA A 238 2.74 -23.78 1.16
C ALA A 238 2.96 -24.19 2.63
N ALA A 239 3.67 -23.37 3.41
CA ALA A 239 3.87 -23.59 4.83
C ALA A 239 2.54 -23.69 5.59
N THR A 240 1.61 -22.78 5.31
CA THR A 240 0.29 -22.78 5.96
C THR A 240 -0.52 -24.03 5.61
N ALA A 241 -0.51 -24.46 4.35
CA ALA A 241 -1.18 -25.68 3.93
C ALA A 241 -0.60 -26.93 4.63
N LEU A 242 0.73 -27.04 4.74
CA LEU A 242 1.41 -28.12 5.48
C LEU A 242 1.06 -28.11 6.97
N GLU A 243 1.11 -26.95 7.60
CA GLU A 243 0.78 -26.77 9.03
C GLU A 243 -0.68 -27.09 9.34
N GLN A 244 -1.60 -26.92 8.37
CA GLN A 244 -3.01 -27.30 8.48
C GLN A 244 -3.28 -28.75 8.06
N GLY A 245 -2.24 -29.52 7.71
CA GLY A 245 -2.33 -30.97 7.51
C GLY A 245 -2.67 -31.38 6.09
N ALA A 246 -2.29 -30.61 5.07
CA ALA A 246 -2.31 -31.08 3.69
C ALA A 246 -1.53 -32.39 3.55
N LYS A 247 -2.00 -33.32 2.72
CA LYS A 247 -1.36 -34.64 2.48
C LYS A 247 -0.01 -34.48 1.83
N SER A 248 0.09 -33.59 0.84
CA SER A 248 1.35 -33.16 0.24
C SER A 248 1.22 -31.72 -0.27
N VAL A 249 2.34 -31.01 -0.36
CA VAL A 249 2.38 -29.67 -0.96
C VAL A 249 3.51 -29.59 -1.96
N HIS A 250 3.18 -29.17 -3.19
CA HIS A 250 4.10 -29.07 -4.33
C HIS A 250 4.21 -27.62 -4.79
N ILE A 251 5.36 -26.97 -4.58
CA ILE A 251 5.65 -25.68 -5.21
C ILE A 251 6.12 -25.93 -6.66
N LEU A 252 5.37 -25.41 -7.63
CA LEU A 252 5.70 -25.46 -9.06
C LEU A 252 6.53 -24.24 -9.44
N MET A 253 7.83 -24.43 -9.60
CA MET A 253 8.78 -23.39 -9.92
C MET A 253 9.19 -23.49 -11.37
N ARG A 254 8.88 -22.48 -12.20
CA ARG A 254 9.26 -22.48 -13.63
C ARG A 254 10.77 -22.41 -13.85
N ARG A 255 11.53 -21.86 -12.90
CA ARG A 255 12.99 -21.75 -12.96
C ARG A 255 13.65 -23.05 -12.50
N LYS A 256 14.88 -23.29 -12.99
CA LYS A 256 15.68 -24.46 -12.58
C LYS A 256 16.32 -24.31 -11.20
N ARG A 257 16.43 -23.07 -10.70
CA ARG A 257 17.03 -22.78 -9.39
C ARG A 257 16.24 -21.70 -8.67
N LEU A 258 16.12 -21.85 -7.36
CA LEU A 258 15.53 -20.84 -6.50
C LEU A 258 16.42 -19.59 -6.50
N GLN A 259 15.80 -18.43 -6.63
CA GLN A 259 16.51 -17.15 -6.44
C GLN A 259 16.80 -16.92 -4.97
N THR A 260 18.02 -16.44 -4.69
CA THR A 260 18.49 -16.12 -3.36
C THR A 260 18.83 -14.63 -3.18
N VAL A 261 18.83 -13.88 -4.28
CA VAL A 261 19.19 -12.45 -4.28
C VAL A 261 17.97 -11.60 -3.94
N VAL A 262 18.09 -10.78 -2.91
CA VAL A 262 17.11 -9.75 -2.55
C VAL A 262 17.57 -8.44 -3.19
N ILE A 263 17.25 -8.26 -4.47
CA ILE A 263 17.71 -7.11 -5.26
C ILE A 263 17.24 -5.77 -4.68
N SER A 264 16.07 -5.72 -4.05
CA SER A 264 15.55 -4.50 -3.43
C SER A 264 16.48 -3.90 -2.38
N ARG A 265 17.34 -4.71 -1.75
CA ARG A 265 18.34 -4.20 -0.78
C ARG A 265 19.33 -3.22 -1.41
N ALA A 266 19.62 -3.34 -2.71
CA ALA A 266 20.50 -2.42 -3.41
C ALA A 266 19.90 -1.00 -3.50
N MET A 267 18.57 -0.88 -3.41
CA MET A 267 17.86 0.39 -3.46
C MET A 267 17.48 0.93 -2.07
N HIS A 268 17.90 0.28 -0.97
CA HIS A 268 17.62 0.73 0.40
C HIS A 268 18.66 1.74 0.88
N SER A 269 18.91 2.79 0.11
CA SER A 269 19.72 3.93 0.51
C SER A 269 18.92 5.22 0.41
N VAL A 270 19.30 6.23 1.21
CA VAL A 270 18.63 7.54 1.21
C VAL A 270 18.57 8.13 -0.20
N GLY A 271 19.65 7.97 -1.00
CA GLY A 271 19.71 8.41 -2.38
C GLY A 271 18.60 7.80 -3.23
N TYR A 272 18.47 6.47 -3.24
CA TYR A 272 17.41 5.79 -3.98
C TYR A 272 16.01 6.10 -3.44
N LEU A 273 15.84 6.16 -2.12
CA LEU A 273 14.54 6.43 -1.49
C LEU A 273 14.05 7.85 -1.74
N GLN A 274 14.94 8.81 -1.92
CA GLN A 274 14.56 10.20 -2.16
C GLN A 274 14.61 10.61 -3.64
N HIS A 275 15.55 10.07 -4.41
CA HIS A 275 15.93 10.66 -5.70
C HIS A 275 15.79 9.72 -6.90
N PHE A 276 15.26 8.51 -6.72
CA PHE A 276 15.00 7.62 -7.87
C PHE A 276 14.15 8.29 -8.94
N GLY A 277 13.09 8.98 -8.56
CA GLY A 277 12.21 9.71 -9.47
C GLY A 277 12.86 10.90 -10.19
N ASP A 278 14.07 11.31 -9.78
CA ASP A 278 14.85 12.38 -10.41
C ASP A 278 15.78 11.87 -11.52
N LEU A 279 15.93 10.54 -11.64
CA LEU A 279 16.67 9.92 -12.74
C LEU A 279 15.94 10.10 -14.08
N GLU A 280 16.70 10.07 -15.17
CA GLU A 280 16.15 10.08 -16.52
C GLU A 280 15.27 8.84 -16.78
N ASP A 281 14.27 8.98 -17.65
CA ASP A 281 13.33 7.89 -17.98
C ASP A 281 14.05 6.62 -18.40
N ALA A 282 15.11 6.72 -19.19
CA ALA A 282 15.92 5.59 -19.63
C ALA A 282 16.56 4.83 -18.44
N GLN A 283 17.09 5.57 -17.46
CA GLN A 283 17.73 4.99 -16.28
C GLN A 283 16.70 4.30 -15.36
N ARG A 284 15.55 4.95 -15.15
CA ARG A 284 14.44 4.37 -14.37
C ARG A 284 13.93 3.10 -15.02
N TRP A 285 13.73 3.11 -16.34
CA TRP A 285 13.29 1.95 -17.11
C TRP A 285 14.29 0.80 -17.00
N GLU A 286 15.57 1.04 -17.25
CA GLU A 286 16.63 0.01 -17.19
C GLU A 286 16.67 -0.66 -15.83
N ILE A 287 16.65 0.15 -14.74
CA ILE A 287 16.65 -0.36 -13.35
C ILE A 287 15.40 -1.21 -13.10
N MET A 288 14.21 -0.71 -13.46
CA MET A 288 12.96 -1.41 -13.17
C MET A 288 12.74 -2.61 -14.04
N ASN A 289 13.17 -2.58 -15.31
CA ASN A 289 13.17 -3.73 -16.18
C ASN A 289 14.08 -4.86 -15.64
N HIS A 290 15.28 -4.50 -15.19
CA HIS A 290 16.16 -5.44 -14.50
C HIS A 290 15.53 -5.98 -13.21
N PHE A 291 14.95 -5.10 -12.37
CA PHE A 291 14.28 -5.46 -11.12
C PHE A 291 13.12 -6.45 -11.34
N SER A 292 12.33 -6.28 -12.39
CA SER A 292 11.19 -7.14 -12.73
C SER A 292 11.60 -8.61 -13.00
N GLY A 293 12.85 -8.84 -13.38
CA GLY A 293 13.44 -10.16 -13.55
C GLY A 293 13.65 -10.95 -12.26
N PHE A 294 13.49 -10.30 -11.07
CA PHE A 294 13.74 -10.93 -9.78
C PHE A 294 12.43 -11.16 -9.01
N THR A 295 12.35 -12.33 -8.41
CA THR A 295 11.28 -12.66 -7.46
C THR A 295 11.86 -12.59 -6.04
N PRO A 296 11.23 -11.91 -5.10
CA PRO A 296 11.70 -11.90 -3.71
C PRO A 296 11.81 -13.33 -3.17
N PRO A 297 13.00 -13.78 -2.73
CA PRO A 297 13.17 -15.12 -2.17
C PRO A 297 12.38 -15.27 -0.87
N PRO A 298 12.00 -16.51 -0.50
CA PRO A 298 11.40 -16.75 0.81
C PRO A 298 12.39 -16.37 1.92
N PRO A 299 11.93 -15.72 3.00
CA PRO A 299 12.74 -15.55 4.20
C PRO A 299 13.16 -16.91 4.79
N GLU A 300 14.28 -16.95 5.50
CA GLU A 300 14.80 -18.17 6.13
C GLU A 300 13.74 -18.86 7.03
N GLU A 301 13.02 -18.07 7.80
CA GLU A 301 11.93 -18.52 8.64
C GLU A 301 10.84 -19.26 7.85
N THR A 302 10.38 -18.67 6.72
CA THR A 302 9.37 -19.27 5.86
C THR A 302 9.89 -20.53 5.18
N LEU A 303 11.16 -20.51 4.75
CA LEU A 303 11.82 -21.69 4.18
C LEU A 303 11.88 -22.83 5.20
N ALA A 304 12.27 -22.56 6.44
CA ALA A 304 12.30 -23.53 7.52
C ALA A 304 10.91 -24.10 7.84
N ARG A 305 9.84 -23.27 7.79
CA ARG A 305 8.46 -23.71 7.97
C ARG A 305 8.03 -24.76 6.93
N THR A 306 8.48 -24.62 5.69
CA THR A 306 8.16 -25.59 4.62
C THR A 306 9.04 -26.83 4.69
N THR A 307 10.36 -26.66 4.78
CA THR A 307 11.34 -27.75 4.62
C THR A 307 11.40 -28.70 5.81
N ARG A 308 10.82 -28.37 6.97
CA ARG A 308 10.69 -29.29 8.11
C ARG A 308 9.66 -30.40 7.90
N HIS A 309 8.85 -30.31 6.82
CA HIS A 309 7.81 -31.28 6.50
C HIS A 309 8.27 -32.23 5.41
N ASP A 310 8.25 -33.53 5.65
CA ASP A 310 8.68 -34.56 4.68
C ASP A 310 7.78 -34.63 3.44
N ASN A 311 6.54 -34.15 3.53
CA ASN A 311 5.55 -34.07 2.47
C ASN A 311 5.59 -32.73 1.69
N PHE A 312 6.64 -31.95 1.85
CA PHE A 312 6.93 -30.75 1.05
C PHE A 312 7.79 -31.09 -0.16
N HIS A 313 7.40 -30.61 -1.34
CA HIS A 313 8.12 -30.84 -2.59
C HIS A 313 8.33 -29.52 -3.36
N LEU A 314 9.58 -29.21 -3.68
CA LEU A 314 9.94 -28.10 -4.59
C LEU A 314 10.23 -28.68 -5.97
N ARG A 315 9.33 -28.48 -6.93
CA ARG A 315 9.47 -28.95 -8.30
C ARG A 315 10.04 -27.83 -9.18
N ALA A 316 11.30 -27.93 -9.50
CA ALA A 316 11.97 -27.03 -10.44
C ALA A 316 11.59 -27.38 -11.89
N ASP A 317 11.81 -26.43 -12.84
CA ASP A 317 11.50 -26.59 -14.26
C ASP A 317 10.04 -27.00 -14.51
N SER A 318 9.13 -26.41 -13.73
CA SER A 318 7.70 -26.73 -13.73
C SER A 318 6.86 -25.56 -14.26
N SER A 319 7.19 -25.08 -15.48
CA SER A 319 6.29 -24.22 -16.24
C SER A 319 5.02 -24.98 -16.57
N LEU A 320 3.88 -24.30 -16.54
CA LEU A 320 2.60 -24.92 -16.88
C LEU A 320 2.48 -25.10 -18.39
N ASN A 321 2.42 -26.33 -18.88
CA ASN A 321 2.18 -26.64 -20.29
C ASN A 321 0.68 -26.79 -20.55
N THR A 322 -0.01 -27.58 -19.72
CA THR A 322 -1.47 -27.73 -19.71
C THR A 322 -1.96 -27.81 -18.28
N VAL A 323 -3.17 -27.30 -18.06
CA VAL A 323 -3.88 -27.38 -16.77
C VAL A 323 -5.34 -27.78 -17.10
N GLY A 324 -5.87 -28.77 -16.39
CA GLY A 324 -7.24 -29.22 -16.61
C GLY A 324 -7.69 -30.20 -15.54
N MET A 325 -8.87 -30.77 -15.72
CA MET A 325 -9.41 -31.79 -14.82
C MET A 325 -9.23 -33.17 -15.41
N THR A 326 -8.78 -34.14 -14.59
CA THR A 326 -8.79 -35.57 -14.91
C THR A 326 -9.55 -36.30 -13.79
N GLY A 327 -10.80 -36.68 -14.06
CA GLY A 327 -11.72 -37.08 -13.00
C GLY A 327 -11.92 -35.93 -12.00
N ASP A 328 -11.72 -36.23 -10.72
CA ASP A 328 -11.86 -35.24 -9.62
C ASP A 328 -10.54 -34.53 -9.29
N LYS A 329 -9.46 -34.78 -10.05
CA LYS A 329 -8.14 -34.17 -9.80
C LYS A 329 -7.83 -33.06 -10.79
N VAL A 330 -7.16 -32.05 -10.29
CA VAL A 330 -6.47 -31.04 -11.10
C VAL A 330 -5.23 -31.69 -11.70
N HIS A 331 -5.21 -31.81 -13.00
CA HIS A 331 -4.08 -32.36 -13.76
C HIS A 331 -3.22 -31.23 -14.34
N VAL A 332 -1.93 -31.24 -14.05
CA VAL A 332 -0.97 -30.24 -14.52
C VAL A 332 0.17 -30.93 -15.23
N GLU A 333 0.36 -30.59 -16.52
CA GLU A 333 1.53 -31.02 -17.31
C GLU A 333 2.63 -29.99 -17.20
N THR A 334 3.84 -30.44 -16.87
CA THR A 334 5.04 -29.60 -16.77
C THR A 334 6.23 -30.25 -17.46
N PRO A 335 7.31 -29.53 -17.83
CA PRO A 335 8.54 -30.13 -18.33
C PRO A 335 9.17 -31.15 -17.37
N SER A 336 8.96 -31.00 -16.06
CA SER A 336 9.43 -31.95 -15.05
C SER A 336 8.51 -33.18 -14.87
N GLY A 337 7.48 -33.31 -15.69
CA GLY A 337 6.48 -34.37 -15.68
C GLY A 337 5.12 -33.93 -15.15
N PRO A 338 4.08 -34.77 -15.33
CA PRO A 338 2.73 -34.49 -14.88
C PRO A 338 2.60 -34.59 -13.37
N ILE A 339 1.54 -33.94 -12.85
CA ILE A 339 1.14 -34.04 -11.47
C ILE A 339 -0.38 -33.94 -11.33
N ASP A 340 -0.95 -34.76 -10.46
CA ASP A 340 -2.35 -34.73 -10.07
C ASP A 340 -2.49 -34.16 -8.66
N LEU A 341 -3.35 -33.17 -8.52
CA LEU A 341 -3.56 -32.38 -7.30
C LEU A 341 -5.05 -32.31 -6.97
N ASP A 342 -5.39 -31.91 -5.75
CA ASP A 342 -6.77 -31.62 -5.37
C ASP A 342 -7.10 -30.13 -5.52
N PHE A 343 -6.11 -29.26 -5.24
CA PHE A 343 -6.29 -27.83 -5.24
C PHE A 343 -5.02 -27.08 -5.69
N LEU A 344 -5.18 -25.93 -6.31
CA LEU A 344 -4.08 -25.14 -6.85
C LEU A 344 -4.10 -23.70 -6.28
N ILE A 345 -2.98 -23.26 -5.67
CA ILE A 345 -2.82 -21.91 -5.17
C ILE A 345 -1.94 -21.12 -6.14
N CYS A 346 -2.49 -20.04 -6.71
CA CYS A 346 -1.77 -19.13 -7.58
C CYS A 346 -1.03 -18.07 -6.78
N ALA A 347 0.25 -18.29 -6.46
CA ALA A 347 1.13 -17.29 -5.86
C ALA A 347 1.89 -16.53 -6.94
N THR A 348 1.17 -16.05 -7.93
CA THR A 348 1.65 -15.48 -9.20
C THR A 348 1.75 -13.96 -9.18
N GLY A 349 1.46 -13.34 -8.03
CA GLY A 349 1.57 -11.90 -7.84
C GLY A 349 0.36 -11.12 -8.33
N PHE A 350 0.58 -9.84 -8.66
CA PHE A 350 -0.48 -8.90 -8.98
C PHE A 350 -0.17 -8.20 -10.30
N THR A 351 -1.21 -7.73 -10.95
CA THR A 351 -1.10 -6.87 -12.13
C THR A 351 -1.05 -5.41 -11.70
N ILE A 352 -0.24 -4.60 -12.36
CA ILE A 352 -0.27 -3.15 -12.26
C ILE A 352 -0.77 -2.62 -13.60
N ASP A 353 -2.02 -2.18 -13.63
CA ASP A 353 -2.71 -1.75 -14.84
C ASP A 353 -3.92 -0.88 -14.44
N VAL A 354 -3.83 0.41 -14.63
CA VAL A 354 -4.88 1.37 -14.24
C VAL A 354 -6.21 1.13 -14.97
N THR A 355 -6.17 0.50 -16.14
CA THR A 355 -7.41 0.19 -16.90
C THR A 355 -8.20 -0.97 -16.29
N LYS A 356 -7.59 -1.70 -15.35
CA LYS A 356 -8.23 -2.79 -14.59
C LYS A 356 -8.64 -2.37 -13.18
N VAL A 357 -8.51 -1.11 -12.86
CA VAL A 357 -8.92 -0.53 -11.56
C VAL A 357 -10.35 -0.04 -11.71
N PRO A 358 -11.36 -0.74 -11.12
CA PRO A 358 -12.77 -0.48 -11.40
C PRO A 358 -13.20 0.96 -11.10
N GLU A 359 -12.75 1.51 -9.97
CA GLU A 359 -13.07 2.86 -9.52
C GLU A 359 -12.49 3.95 -10.43
N LEU A 360 -11.42 3.67 -11.18
CA LEU A 360 -10.80 4.60 -12.11
C LEU A 360 -11.32 4.48 -13.55
N THR A 361 -12.26 3.58 -13.82
CA THR A 361 -12.77 3.31 -15.18
C THR A 361 -13.09 4.58 -15.99
N PRO A 362 -13.70 5.65 -15.45
CA PRO A 362 -14.00 6.85 -16.22
C PRO A 362 -12.77 7.66 -16.64
N LEU A 363 -11.64 7.49 -15.95
CA LEU A 363 -10.43 8.29 -16.10
C LEU A 363 -9.25 7.48 -16.66
N ALA A 364 -9.34 6.15 -16.64
CA ALA A 364 -8.22 5.25 -16.87
C ALA A 364 -7.53 5.45 -18.23
N GLU A 365 -8.29 5.68 -19.28
CA GLU A 365 -7.76 5.89 -20.63
C GLU A 365 -7.02 7.22 -20.79
N ASP A 366 -7.32 8.20 -19.94
CA ASP A 366 -6.68 9.51 -19.94
C ASP A 366 -5.43 9.55 -19.04
N ILE A 367 -5.23 8.56 -18.18
CA ILE A 367 -4.03 8.46 -17.33
C ILE A 367 -2.84 8.03 -18.17
N MET A 368 -1.75 8.77 -18.07
CA MET A 368 -0.48 8.44 -18.73
C MET A 368 0.16 7.22 -18.09
N VAL A 369 0.57 6.25 -18.90
CA VAL A 369 1.35 5.09 -18.49
C VAL A 369 2.73 5.11 -19.12
N TRP A 370 3.66 4.28 -18.65
CA TRP A 370 5.05 4.29 -19.11
C TRP A 370 5.21 4.14 -20.62
N ARG A 371 4.43 3.25 -21.28
CA ARG A 371 4.46 3.08 -22.74
C ARG A 371 4.01 4.30 -23.53
N ASP A 372 3.26 5.23 -22.91
CA ASP A 372 2.84 6.48 -23.54
C ASP A 372 3.96 7.54 -23.47
N ARG A 373 4.93 7.36 -22.58
CA ARG A 373 5.98 8.31 -22.27
C ARG A 373 7.36 7.90 -22.77
N TYR A 374 7.68 6.62 -22.74
CA TYR A 374 9.02 6.12 -23.02
C TYR A 374 8.98 4.90 -23.93
N ASP A 375 9.77 4.96 -25.01
CA ASP A 375 9.97 3.87 -25.96
C ASP A 375 11.35 3.26 -25.71
N PRO A 376 11.43 2.04 -25.12
CA PRO A 376 12.69 1.43 -24.74
C PRO A 376 13.48 0.96 -25.97
N PRO A 377 14.83 0.91 -25.89
CA PRO A 377 15.66 0.31 -26.93
C PRO A 377 15.31 -1.15 -27.21
N ALA A 378 15.59 -1.60 -28.44
CA ALA A 378 15.35 -2.99 -28.85
C ALA A 378 16.02 -4.00 -27.89
N GLY A 379 15.24 -4.97 -27.42
CA GLY A 379 15.66 -5.98 -26.45
C GLY A 379 15.49 -5.57 -24.98
N GLN A 380 14.95 -4.39 -24.72
CA GLN A 380 14.58 -3.91 -23.38
C GLN A 380 13.07 -3.69 -23.23
N GLU A 381 12.29 -4.18 -24.17
CA GLU A 381 10.84 -4.11 -24.13
C GLU A 381 10.29 -4.91 -22.94
N ASN A 382 9.33 -4.33 -22.25
CA ASN A 382 8.62 -4.97 -21.15
C ASN A 382 7.16 -4.49 -21.15
N PRO A 383 6.26 -5.26 -21.77
CA PRO A 383 4.86 -4.87 -21.89
C PRO A 383 4.18 -4.63 -20.53
N ASP A 384 4.50 -5.46 -19.52
CA ASP A 384 3.91 -5.31 -18.18
C ASP A 384 4.37 -4.02 -17.52
N LEU A 385 5.66 -3.68 -17.59
CA LEU A 385 6.22 -2.44 -17.07
C LEU A 385 5.65 -1.22 -17.80
N GLY A 386 5.36 -1.36 -19.10
CA GLY A 386 4.73 -0.33 -19.92
C GLY A 386 3.31 0.06 -19.48
N LEU A 387 2.61 -0.81 -18.72
CA LEU A 387 1.27 -0.56 -18.18
C LEU A 387 1.29 0.20 -16.85
N HIS A 388 2.44 0.29 -16.18
CA HIS A 388 2.54 1.02 -14.93
C HIS A 388 2.24 2.51 -15.15
N PRO A 389 1.55 3.18 -14.21
CA PRO A 389 1.30 4.61 -14.34
C PRO A 389 2.61 5.40 -14.33
N TYR A 390 2.69 6.39 -15.23
CA TYR A 390 3.75 7.37 -15.22
C TYR A 390 3.33 8.53 -14.32
N LEU A 391 3.96 8.61 -13.14
CA LEU A 391 3.56 9.54 -12.09
C LEU A 391 4.45 10.79 -12.05
N GLY A 392 3.86 11.88 -11.60
CA GLY A 392 4.57 13.06 -11.18
C GLY A 392 5.33 12.85 -9.87
N ARG A 393 6.12 13.86 -9.48
CA ARG A 393 7.06 13.74 -8.34
C ARG A 393 6.41 13.56 -6.98
N ASN A 394 5.16 14.02 -6.84
CA ASN A 394 4.39 13.90 -5.59
C ASN A 394 3.33 12.80 -5.69
N PHE A 395 3.59 11.76 -6.50
CA PHE A 395 2.71 10.60 -6.72
C PHE A 395 1.43 10.92 -7.52
N GLU A 396 1.25 12.14 -8.02
CA GLU A 396 0.10 12.51 -8.82
C GLU A 396 0.08 11.76 -10.16
N PHE A 397 -1.11 11.31 -10.59
CA PHE A 397 -1.30 10.86 -11.96
C PHE A 397 -1.05 12.02 -12.93
N ILE A 398 -0.48 11.69 -14.09
CA ILE A 398 -0.31 12.63 -15.18
C ILE A 398 -1.34 12.32 -16.24
N ALA A 399 -2.10 13.34 -16.67
CA ALA A 399 -3.03 13.22 -17.76
C ALA A 399 -2.30 13.18 -19.11
N LYS A 400 -2.75 12.35 -20.07
CA LYS A 400 -2.27 12.38 -21.46
C LYS A 400 -2.54 13.73 -22.11
N ASN A 401 -3.69 14.34 -21.78
CA ASN A 401 -4.05 15.68 -22.18
C ASN A 401 -4.56 16.48 -20.95
N PRO A 402 -3.70 17.27 -20.30
CA PRO A 402 -4.08 18.02 -19.10
C PRO A 402 -5.21 19.03 -19.30
N GLU A 403 -5.38 19.58 -20.51
CA GLU A 403 -6.45 20.55 -20.81
C GLU A 403 -7.83 19.88 -20.84
N GLN A 404 -7.90 18.62 -21.28
CA GLN A 404 -9.14 17.86 -21.36
C GLN A 404 -9.48 17.13 -20.04
N SER A 405 -8.47 16.70 -19.31
CA SER A 405 -8.61 15.90 -18.09
C SER A 405 -7.83 16.49 -16.91
N PRO A 406 -8.12 17.77 -16.50
CA PRO A 406 -7.30 18.51 -15.52
C PRO A 406 -7.35 17.90 -14.12
N ARG A 407 -8.43 17.18 -13.76
CA ARG A 407 -8.60 16.60 -12.41
C ARG A 407 -7.79 15.32 -12.18
N ILE A 408 -7.19 14.72 -13.20
CA ILE A 408 -6.32 13.55 -13.05
C ILE A 408 -5.14 13.84 -12.12
N ALA A 409 -4.57 15.05 -12.16
CA ALA A 409 -3.49 15.48 -11.27
C ALA A 409 -3.91 15.67 -9.80
N ASP A 410 -5.21 15.59 -9.50
CA ASP A 410 -5.74 15.64 -8.13
C ASP A 410 -5.80 14.24 -7.49
N ILE A 411 -5.44 13.19 -8.23
CA ILE A 411 -5.40 11.80 -7.77
C ILE A 411 -3.93 11.38 -7.61
N HIS A 412 -3.58 10.95 -6.40
CA HIS A 412 -2.24 10.49 -6.05
C HIS A 412 -2.23 8.99 -5.81
N GLU A 413 -1.32 8.26 -6.45
CA GLU A 413 -1.15 6.80 -6.28
C GLU A 413 0.02 6.53 -5.34
N TYR A 414 -0.25 6.22 -4.07
CA TYR A 414 0.77 5.93 -3.07
C TYR A 414 0.79 4.44 -2.73
N GLY A 415 1.48 3.66 -3.53
CA GLY A 415 1.54 2.21 -3.40
C GLY A 415 2.52 1.58 -4.37
N ILE A 416 2.38 0.28 -4.58
CA ILE A 416 3.29 -0.49 -5.45
C ILE A 416 3.26 -0.01 -6.90
N ALA A 417 2.16 0.56 -7.38
CA ALA A 417 2.05 1.06 -8.74
C ALA A 417 2.98 2.24 -9.01
N SER A 418 3.40 2.98 -8.00
CA SER A 418 4.34 4.09 -8.13
C SER A 418 5.81 3.67 -8.30
N ILE A 419 6.14 2.36 -8.13
CA ILE A 419 7.53 1.88 -8.09
C ILE A 419 8.32 2.23 -9.35
N SER A 420 7.70 2.15 -10.51
CA SER A 420 8.39 2.40 -11.80
C SER A 420 8.74 3.87 -12.00
N SER A 421 7.93 4.76 -11.45
CA SER A 421 8.13 6.20 -11.56
C SER A 421 8.97 6.77 -10.42
N LEU A 422 8.80 6.28 -9.19
CA LEU A 422 9.36 6.89 -7.99
C LEU A 422 10.26 5.95 -7.17
N GLY A 423 10.44 4.70 -7.63
CA GLY A 423 11.27 3.71 -6.97
C GLY A 423 10.62 3.13 -5.71
N PRO A 424 11.43 2.54 -4.80
CA PRO A 424 10.91 1.80 -3.66
C PRO A 424 10.40 2.69 -2.50
N ILE A 425 10.25 3.97 -2.71
CA ILE A 425 9.90 4.96 -1.67
C ILE A 425 8.57 4.66 -0.96
N CYS A 426 7.62 4.02 -1.65
CA CYS A 426 6.28 3.71 -1.13
C CYS A 426 5.98 2.22 -1.04
N THR A 427 6.93 1.33 -1.32
CA THR A 427 6.68 -0.11 -1.39
C THR A 427 6.78 -0.83 -0.04
N GLY A 428 7.06 -0.12 1.03
CA GLY A 428 7.19 -0.69 2.38
C GLY A 428 7.64 0.35 3.42
N LEU A 429 7.88 -0.11 4.65
CA LEU A 429 8.24 0.76 5.77
C LEU A 429 9.51 1.58 5.52
N HIS A 430 10.50 1.03 4.82
CA HIS A 430 11.81 1.66 4.63
C HIS A 430 11.79 2.99 3.87
N GLY A 431 10.78 3.22 3.02
CA GLY A 431 10.63 4.48 2.27
C GLY A 431 9.56 5.42 2.85
N MET A 432 8.78 4.95 3.81
CA MET A 432 7.56 5.63 4.25
C MET A 432 7.81 7.07 4.75
N ALA A 433 8.82 7.29 5.58
CA ALA A 433 9.14 8.62 6.10
C ALA A 433 9.42 9.64 4.98
N PHE A 434 10.14 9.22 3.93
CA PHE A 434 10.47 10.09 2.80
C PHE A 434 9.28 10.27 1.84
N GLY A 435 8.54 9.18 1.58
CA GLY A 435 7.42 9.18 0.66
C GLY A 435 6.23 9.98 1.17
N VAL A 436 5.88 9.81 2.43
CA VAL A 436 4.76 10.55 3.05
C VAL A 436 5.08 12.05 3.11
N GLU A 437 6.30 12.42 3.52
CA GLU A 437 6.71 13.82 3.53
C GLU A 437 6.58 14.47 2.13
N ARG A 438 7.08 13.78 1.10
CA ARG A 438 7.00 14.25 -0.29
C ARG A 438 5.56 14.42 -0.77
N LEU A 439 4.73 13.40 -0.57
CA LEU A 439 3.31 13.41 -0.95
C LEU A 439 2.58 14.57 -0.28
N VAL A 440 2.68 14.65 1.05
CA VAL A 440 1.97 15.67 1.84
C VAL A 440 2.42 17.07 1.47
N ARG A 441 3.72 17.28 1.25
CA ARG A 441 4.26 18.56 0.78
C ARG A 441 3.71 18.95 -0.60
N GLY A 442 3.54 17.99 -1.51
CA GLY A 442 2.92 18.21 -2.81
C GLY A 442 1.46 18.60 -2.67
N ILE A 443 0.68 17.84 -1.92
CA ILE A 443 -0.75 18.10 -1.70
C ILE A 443 -0.96 19.47 -1.04
N THR A 444 -0.25 19.79 0.04
CA THR A 444 -0.40 21.06 0.74
C THR A 444 -0.02 22.26 -0.12
N ARG A 445 1.05 22.13 -0.95
CA ARG A 445 1.40 23.15 -1.97
C ARG A 445 0.24 23.37 -2.93
N ASP A 446 -0.33 22.30 -3.48
CA ASP A 446 -1.37 22.40 -4.50
C ASP A 446 -2.66 23.01 -3.93
N LEU A 447 -3.04 22.62 -2.71
CA LEU A 447 -4.19 23.19 -2.01
C LEU A 447 -3.99 24.68 -1.73
N PHE A 448 -2.79 25.06 -1.24
CA PHE A 448 -2.46 26.47 -0.98
C PHE A 448 -2.46 27.32 -2.24
N VAL A 449 -1.87 26.82 -3.33
CA VAL A 449 -1.80 27.55 -4.60
C VAL A 449 -3.17 27.70 -5.24
N ALA A 450 -4.03 26.68 -5.14
CA ALA A 450 -5.41 26.75 -5.65
C ALA A 450 -6.24 27.84 -4.96
N ASP A 451 -5.96 28.12 -3.68
CA ASP A 451 -6.63 29.16 -2.89
C ASP A 451 -5.84 30.50 -2.87
N GLY A 452 -4.86 30.67 -3.76
CA GLY A 452 -3.88 31.77 -3.75
C GLY A 452 -4.50 33.16 -3.74
N ASP A 453 -5.54 33.42 -4.55
CA ASP A 453 -6.22 34.72 -4.61
C ASP A 453 -6.88 35.07 -3.27
N ALA A 454 -7.48 34.08 -2.59
CA ALA A 454 -8.11 34.28 -1.29
C ALA A 454 -7.04 34.55 -0.21
N HIS A 455 -5.91 33.85 -0.23
CA HIS A 455 -4.78 34.11 0.66
C HIS A 455 -4.19 35.50 0.45
N VAL A 456 -4.03 35.93 -0.81
CA VAL A 456 -3.61 37.32 -1.12
C VAL A 456 -4.62 38.32 -0.56
N ALA A 457 -5.93 38.10 -0.77
CA ALA A 457 -6.96 38.98 -0.27
C ALA A 457 -6.97 39.06 1.26
N GLN A 458 -6.75 37.95 1.96
CA GLN A 458 -6.62 37.92 3.42
C GLN A 458 -5.47 38.83 3.89
N ILE A 459 -4.29 38.76 3.29
CA ILE A 459 -3.13 39.55 3.67
C ILE A 459 -3.35 41.04 3.38
N LEU A 460 -3.90 41.37 2.19
CA LEU A 460 -4.13 42.75 1.79
C LEU A 460 -5.22 43.43 2.62
N ASN A 461 -6.13 42.67 3.22
CA ASN A 461 -7.23 43.18 4.03
C ASN A 461 -6.98 43.03 5.54
N VAL A 462 -5.76 42.67 5.97
CA VAL A 462 -5.41 42.65 7.39
C VAL A 462 -5.60 44.07 7.97
N ASN A 463 -6.47 44.19 8.96
CA ASN A 463 -6.76 45.40 9.68
C ASN A 463 -6.63 45.13 11.17
N GLU A 464 -5.47 44.67 11.59
CA GLU A 464 -5.18 44.45 13.01
C GLU A 464 -4.79 45.77 13.70
N PRO A 465 -5.21 45.99 14.96
CA PRO A 465 -4.73 47.12 15.70
C PRO A 465 -3.21 47.08 15.88
N PRO A 466 -2.52 48.24 15.92
CA PRO A 466 -1.08 48.23 16.12
C PRO A 466 -0.76 47.59 17.49
N ILE A 467 0.26 46.70 17.48
CA ILE A 467 0.73 46.03 18.68
C ILE A 467 1.17 47.09 19.72
N ALA A 468 0.58 47.09 20.88
CA ALA A 468 1.03 47.94 21.97
C ALA A 468 2.41 47.44 22.47
N PRO A 469 3.44 48.29 22.60
CA PRO A 469 4.81 47.85 22.87
C PRO A 469 5.02 47.04 24.17
N ASP A 470 4.05 46.98 25.05
CA ASP A 470 4.15 46.43 26.40
C ASP A 470 3.11 45.32 26.71
N SER A 471 2.36 44.78 25.76
CA SER A 471 1.38 43.71 26.03
C SER A 471 1.93 42.35 25.58
N GLU A 472 2.15 41.45 26.55
CA GLU A 472 2.47 40.03 26.27
C GLU A 472 1.27 39.29 25.64
N GLU A 473 0.05 39.83 25.68
CA GLU A 473 -1.18 39.25 25.16
C GLU A 473 -1.25 39.29 23.62
N ASP A 474 -0.53 40.18 22.97
CA ASP A 474 -0.54 40.38 21.49
C ASP A 474 0.25 39.32 20.72
N TRP A 475 0.95 38.38 21.38
CA TRP A 475 1.68 37.29 20.80
C TRP A 475 0.91 35.96 20.82
N THR A 476 -0.26 35.91 21.41
CA THR A 476 -1.18 34.78 21.34
C THR A 476 -1.95 34.83 20.02
N ILE A 477 -1.38 34.20 18.99
CA ILE A 477 -2.01 34.03 17.68
C ILE A 477 -2.86 32.75 17.72
#